data_e6ccd36467a1c7ce6d74989c5c17ac27
#
_entry.id   e6ccd36467a1c7ce6d74989c5c17ac27
#
_cell.length_a   1.000
_cell.length_b   1.000
_cell.length_c   1.000
_cell.angle_alpha   90.00
_cell.angle_beta   90.00
_cell.angle_gamma   90.00
#
_symmetry.space_group_name_H-M   'P 1'
#
loop_
_entity.id
_entity.type
_entity.pdbx_description
1 polymer ?
#
loop_
_entity_poly.entity_id
_entity_poly.type
_entity_poly.pdbx_seq_one_letter_code
_entity_poly.pdbx_strand_id
1 'polypeptide(L)'
;MSLEQVIEKIKGRVAAVDPNGPRKVLGVFQLNVKTASGVEEWTVNLKQLKVAKGPASNVDVTVALALEDLAAISGKTLTVGDTLTQGKLQITGDAELATKLAEVI
;
A
#
# COMPACT_ATOMS: atom_id res chain seq x y z
N MET A 1 14.30 7.97 3.59
CA MET A 1 13.97 6.92 2.60
C MET A 1 13.13 7.54 1.49
N SER A 2 13.47 7.28 0.24
CA SER A 2 12.70 7.82 -0.87
C SER A 2 11.50 6.94 -1.19
N LEU A 3 10.51 7.51 -1.90
CA LEU A 3 9.34 6.75 -2.33
C LEU A 3 9.75 5.56 -3.21
N GLU A 4 10.74 5.75 -4.09
CA GLU A 4 11.24 4.67 -4.95
C GLU A 4 11.77 3.50 -4.13
N GLN A 5 12.50 3.77 -3.06
CA GLN A 5 13.01 2.72 -2.16
C GLN A 5 11.88 1.97 -1.47
N VAL A 6 10.85 2.69 -1.02
CA VAL A 6 9.70 2.06 -0.39
C VAL A 6 8.94 1.20 -1.40
N ILE A 7 8.72 1.71 -2.60
CA ILE A 7 8.04 0.98 -3.67
C ILE A 7 8.81 -0.28 -4.06
N GLU A 8 10.14 -0.21 -4.13
CA GLU A 8 10.96 -1.39 -4.42
C GLU A 8 10.81 -2.47 -3.35
N LYS A 9 10.73 -2.08 -2.08
CA LYS A 9 10.44 -3.03 -1.01
C LYS A 9 9.07 -3.68 -1.19
N ILE A 10 8.06 -2.88 -1.52
CA ILE A 10 6.70 -3.38 -1.74
C ILE A 10 6.68 -4.35 -2.93
N LYS A 11 7.35 -3.99 -4.02
CA LYS A 11 7.46 -4.88 -5.19
C LYS A 11 8.10 -6.22 -4.83
N GLY A 12 9.16 -6.19 -4.03
CA GLY A 12 9.84 -7.41 -3.59
C GLY A 12 8.93 -8.31 -2.76
N ARG A 13 8.14 -7.73 -1.87
CA ARG A 13 7.20 -8.49 -1.06
C ARG A 13 6.04 -9.05 -1.87
N VAL A 14 5.51 -8.26 -2.79
CA VAL A 14 4.45 -8.72 -3.70
C VAL A 14 4.96 -9.86 -4.58
N ALA A 15 6.19 -9.75 -5.09
CA ALA A 15 6.79 -10.79 -5.91
C ALA A 15 7.06 -12.07 -5.12
N ALA A 16 7.24 -11.97 -3.81
CA ALA A 16 7.47 -13.13 -2.95
C ALA A 16 6.20 -13.91 -2.62
N VAL A 17 5.02 -13.37 -2.93
CA VAL A 17 3.75 -14.07 -2.71
C VAL A 17 3.61 -15.19 -3.74
N ASP A 18 3.32 -16.42 -3.25
CA ASP A 18 3.10 -17.56 -4.11
C ASP A 18 1.72 -17.43 -4.79
N PRO A 19 1.65 -17.31 -6.13
CA PRO A 19 0.36 -17.18 -6.82
C PRO A 19 -0.49 -18.44 -6.75
N ASN A 20 0.11 -19.59 -6.46
CA ASN A 20 -0.59 -20.86 -6.36
C ASN A 20 -0.87 -21.28 -4.92
N GLY A 21 -0.37 -20.51 -3.95
CA GLY A 21 -0.55 -20.79 -2.53
C GLY A 21 -1.75 -20.05 -1.94
N PRO A 22 -2.02 -20.26 -0.64
CA PRO A 22 -3.04 -19.48 0.05
C PRO A 22 -2.66 -17.99 0.07
N ARG A 23 -3.62 -17.14 -0.25
CA ARG A 23 -3.39 -15.71 -0.24
C ARG A 23 -4.10 -15.05 0.93
N LYS A 24 -3.35 -14.30 1.71
CA LYS A 24 -3.91 -13.57 2.84
C LYS A 24 -4.72 -12.36 2.39
N VAL A 25 -4.30 -11.74 1.28
CA VAL A 25 -4.91 -10.52 0.79
C VAL A 25 -5.12 -10.64 -0.71
N LEU A 26 -6.36 -10.42 -1.14
CA LEU A 26 -6.71 -10.32 -2.55
C LEU A 26 -7.43 -9.00 -2.76
N GLY A 27 -6.92 -8.17 -3.66
CA GLY A 27 -7.55 -6.90 -3.96
C GLY A 27 -6.65 -5.99 -4.75
N VAL A 28 -7.22 -4.88 -5.20
CA VAL A 28 -6.50 -3.83 -5.90
C VAL A 28 -6.49 -2.60 -5.01
N PHE A 29 -5.29 -2.13 -4.68
CA PHE A 29 -5.09 -0.99 -3.80
C PHE A 29 -4.50 0.16 -4.58
N GLN A 30 -5.05 1.36 -4.39
CA GLN A 30 -4.43 2.57 -4.89
C GLN A 30 -3.79 3.31 -3.72
N LEU A 31 -2.51 3.61 -3.86
CA LEU A 31 -1.76 4.38 -2.86
C LEU A 31 -1.58 5.80 -3.37
N ASN A 32 -2.14 6.76 -2.64
CA ASN A 32 -1.92 8.19 -2.90
C ASN A 32 -0.91 8.67 -1.86
N VAL A 33 0.33 8.81 -2.27
CA VAL A 33 1.45 9.09 -1.37
C VAL A 33 1.86 10.56 -1.49
N LYS A 34 1.79 11.28 -0.37
CA LYS A 34 2.23 12.68 -0.32
C LYS A 34 3.74 12.74 -0.17
N THR A 35 4.38 13.41 -1.11
CA THR A 35 5.81 13.66 -1.10
C THR A 35 6.08 15.17 -1.09
N ALA A 36 7.33 15.56 -0.96
CA ALA A 36 7.73 16.97 -1.03
C ALA A 36 7.40 17.59 -2.40
N SER A 37 7.31 16.76 -3.45
CA SER A 37 6.99 17.21 -4.81
C SER A 37 5.50 17.18 -5.13
N GLY A 38 4.65 16.68 -4.23
CA GLY A 38 3.22 16.54 -4.45
C GLY A 38 2.75 15.11 -4.17
N VAL A 39 1.56 14.78 -4.65
CA VAL A 39 0.98 13.45 -4.45
C VAL A 39 1.31 12.56 -5.64
N GLU A 40 1.88 11.38 -5.36
CA GLU A 40 2.10 10.36 -6.37
C GLU A 40 1.12 9.21 -6.17
N GLU A 41 0.55 8.75 -7.26
CA GLU A 41 -0.42 7.66 -7.26
C GLU A 41 0.26 6.37 -7.71
N TRP A 42 0.07 5.30 -6.94
CA TRP A 42 0.60 3.98 -7.24
C TRP A 42 -0.50 2.94 -7.05
N THR A 43 -0.47 1.89 -7.86
CA THR A 43 -1.42 0.79 -7.77
C THR A 43 -0.70 -0.47 -7.34
N VAL A 44 -1.19 -1.09 -6.26
CA VAL A 44 -0.73 -2.40 -5.82
C VAL A 44 -1.86 -3.39 -6.11
N ASN A 45 -1.68 -4.21 -7.13
CA ASN A 45 -2.68 -5.18 -7.56
C ASN A 45 -2.27 -6.56 -7.03
N LEU A 46 -2.91 -6.96 -5.94
CA LEU A 46 -2.61 -8.24 -5.29
C LEU A 46 -3.34 -9.42 -5.94
N LYS A 47 -4.28 -9.16 -6.83
CA LYS A 47 -4.92 -10.21 -7.62
C LYS A 47 -3.97 -10.72 -8.71
N GLN A 48 -3.19 -9.80 -9.29
CA GLN A 48 -2.22 -10.11 -10.35
C GLN A 48 -0.78 -10.08 -9.87
N LEU A 49 -0.54 -9.68 -8.62
CA LEU A 49 0.79 -9.52 -8.02
C LEU A 49 1.64 -8.53 -8.80
N LYS A 50 1.09 -7.36 -9.07
CA LYS A 50 1.77 -6.29 -9.82
C LYS A 50 1.72 -4.99 -9.05
N VAL A 51 2.78 -4.21 -9.21
CA VAL A 51 2.84 -2.84 -8.68
C VAL A 51 3.15 -1.93 -9.87
N ALA A 52 2.34 -0.89 -10.05
CA ALA A 52 2.49 0.03 -11.17
C ALA A 52 2.28 1.47 -10.71
N LYS A 53 2.95 2.41 -11.37
CA LYS A 53 2.75 3.83 -11.13
C LYS A 53 1.49 4.30 -11.85
N GLY A 54 0.71 5.15 -11.19
CA GLY A 54 -0.51 5.72 -11.72
C GLY A 54 -1.76 5.14 -11.07
N PRO A 55 -2.93 5.74 -11.34
CA PRO A 55 -4.19 5.28 -10.79
C PRO A 55 -4.68 4.03 -11.51
N ALA A 56 -5.44 3.20 -10.78
CA ALA A 56 -6.13 2.05 -11.36
C ALA A 56 -7.60 2.41 -11.60
N SER A 57 -8.20 1.78 -12.62
CA SER A 57 -9.60 2.03 -12.96
C SER A 57 -10.58 1.33 -12.02
N ASN A 58 -10.21 0.18 -11.48
CA ASN A 58 -11.06 -0.62 -10.58
C ASN A 58 -10.29 -0.95 -9.32
N VAL A 59 -10.38 -0.09 -8.31
CA VAL A 59 -9.71 -0.32 -7.03
C VAL A 59 -10.73 -0.75 -5.98
N ASP A 60 -10.33 -1.67 -5.12
CA ASP A 60 -11.15 -2.11 -4.00
C ASP A 60 -11.01 -1.15 -2.82
N VAL A 61 -9.84 -0.53 -2.68
CA VAL A 61 -9.60 0.45 -1.64
C VAL A 61 -8.54 1.45 -2.08
N THR A 62 -8.71 2.70 -1.68
CA THR A 62 -7.73 3.77 -1.87
C THR A 62 -7.18 4.18 -0.51
N VAL A 63 -5.86 4.21 -0.40
CA VAL A 63 -5.16 4.59 0.83
C VAL A 63 -4.34 5.85 0.55
N ALA A 64 -4.61 6.91 1.28
CA ALA A 64 -3.88 8.17 1.18
C ALA A 64 -3.06 8.41 2.44
N LEU A 65 -1.76 8.61 2.30
CA LEU A 65 -0.85 8.83 3.42
C LEU A 65 0.41 9.56 2.96
N ALA A 66 1.20 10.03 3.92
CA ALA A 66 2.49 10.65 3.62
C ALA A 66 3.55 9.57 3.36
N LEU A 67 4.59 9.94 2.61
CA LEU A 67 5.70 9.03 2.31
C LEU A 67 6.35 8.48 3.57
N GLU A 68 6.58 9.33 4.56
CA GLU A 68 7.22 8.90 5.81
C GLU A 68 6.36 7.89 6.58
N ASP A 69 5.04 8.01 6.50
CA ASP A 69 4.12 7.05 7.13
C ASP A 69 4.14 5.72 6.38
N LEU A 70 4.16 5.78 5.05
CA LEU A 70 4.27 4.56 4.23
C LEU A 70 5.59 3.84 4.52
N ALA A 71 6.69 4.58 4.61
CA ALA A 71 7.99 4.01 4.94
C ALA A 71 7.99 3.35 6.32
N ALA A 72 7.35 3.99 7.30
CA ALA A 72 7.25 3.45 8.66
C ALA A 72 6.40 2.17 8.70
N ILE A 73 5.29 2.13 7.96
CA ILE A 73 4.46 0.93 7.86
C ILE A 73 5.23 -0.20 7.17
N SER A 74 5.91 0.12 6.07
CA SER A 74 6.72 -0.86 5.36
C SER A 74 7.86 -1.40 6.21
N GLY A 75 8.47 -0.53 7.04
CA GLY A 75 9.53 -0.91 7.97
C GLY A 75 9.04 -1.56 9.27
N LYS A 76 7.73 -1.68 9.44
CA LYS A 76 7.09 -2.26 10.65
C LYS A 76 7.29 -1.43 11.92
N THR A 77 7.60 -0.14 11.80
CA THR A 77 7.68 0.77 12.95
C THR A 77 6.33 1.37 13.30
N LEU A 78 5.40 1.39 12.35
CA LEU A 78 4.01 1.77 12.56
C LEU A 78 3.10 0.72 11.95
N THR A 79 1.89 0.59 12.50
CA THR A 79 0.85 -0.23 11.92
C THR A 79 -0.17 0.66 11.18
N VAL A 80 -0.96 0.07 10.29
CA VAL A 80 -2.06 0.78 9.63
C VAL A 80 -3.06 1.29 10.67
N GLY A 81 -3.34 0.48 11.70
CA GLY A 81 -4.22 0.88 12.79
C GLY A 81 -3.73 2.11 13.53
N ASP A 82 -2.43 2.17 13.84
CA ASP A 82 -1.84 3.32 14.53
C ASP A 82 -1.93 4.59 13.68
N THR A 83 -1.65 4.49 12.39
CA THR A 83 -1.74 5.66 11.49
C THR A 83 -3.17 6.13 11.32
N LEU A 84 -4.14 5.23 11.30
CA LEU A 84 -5.56 5.57 11.30
C LEU A 84 -5.97 6.33 12.56
N THR A 85 -5.57 5.81 13.71
CA THR A 85 -5.89 6.41 15.01
C THR A 85 -5.30 7.81 15.13
N GLN A 86 -4.12 8.04 14.57
CA GLN A 86 -3.45 9.34 14.59
C GLN A 86 -3.95 10.30 13.51
N GLY A 87 -4.87 9.86 12.65
CA GLY A 87 -5.39 10.68 11.57
C GLY A 87 -4.40 10.91 10.42
N LYS A 88 -3.36 10.11 10.33
CA LYS A 88 -2.32 10.23 9.29
C LYS A 88 -2.63 9.45 8.02
N LEU A 89 -3.60 8.56 8.08
CA LEU A 89 -3.97 7.70 6.97
C LEU A 89 -5.45 7.90 6.67
N GLN A 90 -5.78 8.02 5.40
CA GLN A 90 -7.16 8.08 4.94
C GLN A 90 -7.46 6.86 4.07
N ILE A 91 -8.56 6.20 4.36
CA ILE A 91 -8.98 5.01 3.63
C ILE A 91 -10.32 5.29 2.97
N THR A 92 -10.40 5.03 1.67
CA THR A 92 -11.64 5.09 0.91
C THR A 92 -11.90 3.72 0.33
N GLY A 93 -13.06 3.13 0.64
CA GLY A 93 -13.40 1.79 0.21
C GLY A 93 -13.37 0.79 1.36
N ASP A 94 -12.89 -0.42 1.11
CA ASP A 94 -12.88 -1.50 2.08
C ASP A 94 -11.77 -1.34 3.12
N ALA A 95 -12.13 -0.91 4.33
CA ALA A 95 -11.16 -0.69 5.40
C ALA A 95 -10.50 -2.00 5.87
N GLU A 96 -11.20 -3.12 5.80
CA GLU A 96 -10.62 -4.42 6.16
C GLU A 96 -9.46 -4.77 5.23
N LEU A 97 -9.64 -4.57 3.93
CA LEU A 97 -8.56 -4.79 2.97
C LEU A 97 -7.38 -3.88 3.24
N ALA A 98 -7.63 -2.62 3.61
CA ALA A 98 -6.57 -1.68 3.91
C ALA A 98 -5.71 -2.15 5.10
N THR A 99 -6.33 -2.70 6.14
CA THR A 99 -5.56 -3.24 7.27
C THR A 99 -4.76 -4.47 6.88
N LYS A 100 -5.27 -5.28 5.96
CA LYS A 100 -4.56 -6.45 5.46
C LYS A 100 -3.39 -6.09 4.54
N LEU A 101 -3.45 -4.93 3.90
CA LEU A 101 -2.37 -4.46 3.04
C LEU A 101 -1.03 -4.40 3.80
N ALA A 102 -1.06 -4.05 5.07
CA ALA A 102 0.15 -4.00 5.89
C ALA A 102 0.85 -5.35 6.03
N GLU A 103 0.16 -6.45 5.77
CA GLU A 103 0.76 -7.79 5.84
C GLU A 103 1.65 -8.09 4.64
N VAL A 104 1.46 -7.36 3.52
CA VAL A 104 2.21 -7.58 2.28
C VAL A 104 3.17 -6.44 1.93
N ILE A 105 3.12 -5.33 2.64
CA ILE A 105 4.03 -4.20 2.37
C ILE A 105 5.07 -3.96 3.47
#